data_44386da991b774c6816ec9ee8f97d77d
#
_entry.id   44386da991b774c6816ec9ee8f97d77d
#
_cell.length_a   1.000
_cell.length_b   1.000
_cell.length_c   1.000
_cell.angle_alpha   90.00
_cell.angle_beta   90.00
_cell.angle_gamma   90.00
#
_symmetry.space_group_name_H-M   'P 1'
#
loop_
_entity.id
_entity.type
_entity.pdbx_description
1 polymer ?
#
loop_
_entity_poly.entity_id
_entity_poly.type
_entity_poly.pdbx_seq_one_letter_code
_entity_poly.pdbx_strand_id
1 'polypeptide(L)'
;MYLKAAIAFGSLAFIVSGWIFLSRAKQLGYVDSAIGSVRTLVAAEEKYAETHPGVGYTCSISSLPSDEFKMVEQLRNGTRDGYAFEIGGCQVAASARSNAKYQLTARPLFKGMPAFCSDQSGVVKYDENGSGPKCLESGVSF
;
A
#
# COMPACT_ATOMS: atom_id res chain seq x y z
N MET A 1 35.96 -41.35 -0.63
CA MET A 1 36.01 -39.94 -1.08
C MET A 1 34.66 -39.39 -1.53
N TYR A 2 33.76 -40.22 -2.05
CA TYR A 2 32.44 -39.80 -2.59
C TYR A 2 31.37 -39.49 -1.54
N LEU A 3 31.45 -40.03 -0.33
CA LEU A 3 30.44 -39.82 0.71
C LEU A 3 30.46 -38.41 1.31
N LYS A 4 31.62 -37.76 1.40
CA LYS A 4 31.73 -36.38 1.92
C LYS A 4 31.20 -35.32 0.94
N ALA A 5 31.25 -35.55 -0.37
CA ALA A 5 30.73 -34.67 -1.39
C ALA A 5 29.18 -34.66 -1.41
N ALA A 6 28.54 -35.80 -1.21
CA ALA A 6 27.08 -35.92 -1.20
C ALA A 6 26.42 -35.15 -0.02
N ILE A 7 27.08 -35.16 1.15
CA ILE A 7 26.57 -34.41 2.34
C ILE A 7 26.65 -32.90 2.13
N ALA A 8 27.72 -32.41 1.49
CA ALA A 8 27.86 -30.95 1.22
C ALA A 8 26.81 -30.43 0.24
N PHE A 9 26.47 -31.20 -0.80
CA PHE A 9 25.42 -30.81 -1.76
C PHE A 9 24.02 -30.83 -1.15
N GLY A 10 23.71 -31.79 -0.28
CA GLY A 10 22.44 -31.86 0.43
C GLY A 10 22.22 -30.66 1.35
N SER A 11 23.23 -30.25 2.10
CA SER A 11 23.16 -29.12 3.04
C SER A 11 22.96 -27.79 2.31
N LEU A 12 23.59 -27.57 1.15
CA LEU A 12 23.41 -26.34 0.35
C LEU A 12 21.97 -26.21 -0.19
N ALA A 13 21.40 -27.33 -0.68
CA ALA A 13 20.04 -27.33 -1.20
C ALA A 13 19.00 -27.00 -0.13
N PHE A 14 19.15 -27.49 1.09
CA PHE A 14 18.28 -27.16 2.22
C PHE A 14 18.36 -25.66 2.63
N ILE A 15 19.57 -25.11 2.64
CA ILE A 15 19.76 -23.68 2.98
C ILE A 15 19.12 -22.76 1.94
N VAL A 16 19.32 -23.04 0.65
CA VAL A 16 18.74 -22.24 -0.45
C VAL A 16 17.21 -22.32 -0.44
N SER A 17 16.64 -23.51 -0.23
CA SER A 17 15.19 -23.71 -0.16
C SER A 17 14.57 -22.96 1.03
N GLY A 18 15.22 -22.97 2.20
CA GLY A 18 14.79 -22.24 3.37
C GLY A 18 14.80 -20.71 3.16
N TRP A 19 15.81 -20.20 2.49
CA TRP A 19 15.92 -18.76 2.18
C TRP A 19 14.81 -18.27 1.23
N ILE A 20 14.50 -19.05 0.20
CA ILE A 20 13.42 -18.73 -0.75
C ILE A 20 12.06 -18.74 -0.04
N PHE A 21 11.82 -19.70 0.83
CA PHE A 21 10.56 -19.79 1.58
C PHE A 21 10.37 -18.60 2.52
N LEU A 22 11.41 -18.23 3.28
CA LEU A 22 11.37 -17.07 4.20
C LEU A 22 11.17 -15.74 3.47
N SER A 23 11.76 -15.57 2.29
CA SER A 23 11.59 -14.36 1.49
C SER A 23 10.15 -14.21 0.99
N ARG A 24 9.51 -15.28 0.54
CA ARG A 24 8.11 -15.28 0.10
C ARG A 24 7.14 -15.02 1.25
N ALA A 25 7.38 -15.62 2.42
CA ALA A 25 6.56 -15.37 3.61
C ALA A 25 6.58 -13.89 4.04
N LYS A 26 7.75 -13.23 3.99
CA LYS A 26 7.88 -11.80 4.24
C LYS A 26 7.09 -10.95 3.23
N GLN A 27 7.16 -11.27 1.94
CA GLN A 27 6.44 -10.53 0.90
C GLN A 27 4.92 -10.61 1.10
N LEU A 28 4.39 -11.77 1.47
CA LEU A 28 2.96 -11.92 1.79
C LEU A 28 2.55 -11.04 2.97
N GLY A 29 3.34 -10.98 4.04
CA GLY A 29 3.08 -10.10 5.17
C GLY A 29 3.09 -8.61 4.79
N TYR A 30 3.95 -8.20 3.86
CA TYR A 30 3.97 -6.82 3.36
C TYR A 30 2.74 -6.49 2.52
N VAL A 31 2.25 -7.42 1.70
CA VAL A 31 1.02 -7.28 0.91
C VAL A 31 -0.20 -7.08 1.83
N ASP A 32 -0.36 -7.94 2.84
CA ASP A 32 -1.46 -7.83 3.80
C ASP A 32 -1.41 -6.52 4.58
N SER A 33 -0.22 -6.09 5.02
CA SER A 33 -0.02 -4.81 5.68
C SER A 33 -0.37 -3.62 4.78
N ALA A 34 -0.02 -3.69 3.49
CA ALA A 34 -0.33 -2.64 2.52
C ALA A 34 -1.84 -2.51 2.30
N ILE A 35 -2.56 -3.64 2.13
CA ILE A 35 -4.02 -3.65 1.99
C ILE A 35 -4.68 -3.02 3.23
N GLY A 36 -4.26 -3.43 4.42
CA GLY A 36 -4.75 -2.86 5.69
C GLY A 36 -4.48 -1.36 5.80
N SER A 37 -3.30 -0.92 5.37
CA SER A 37 -2.92 0.50 5.36
C SER A 37 -3.76 1.32 4.38
N VAL A 38 -4.00 0.81 3.16
CA VAL A 38 -4.88 1.48 2.17
C VAL A 38 -6.30 1.61 2.71
N ARG A 39 -6.88 0.55 3.29
CA ARG A 39 -8.22 0.61 3.89
C ARG A 39 -8.31 1.62 5.03
N THR A 40 -7.27 1.69 5.86
CA THR A 40 -7.23 2.68 6.96
C THR A 40 -7.14 4.11 6.43
N LEU A 41 -6.32 4.36 5.39
CA LEU A 41 -6.22 5.68 4.77
C LEU A 41 -7.54 6.10 4.10
N VAL A 42 -8.25 5.18 3.44
CA VAL A 42 -9.59 5.43 2.88
C VAL A 42 -10.56 5.86 3.98
N ALA A 43 -10.65 5.10 5.08
CA ALA A 43 -11.53 5.43 6.20
C ALA A 43 -11.16 6.78 6.86
N ALA A 44 -9.87 7.08 6.95
CA ALA A 44 -9.39 8.36 7.49
C ALA A 44 -9.72 9.54 6.55
N GLU A 45 -9.68 9.35 5.24
CA GLU A 45 -10.11 10.36 4.25
C GLU A 45 -11.61 10.63 4.33
N GLU A 46 -12.44 9.58 4.43
CA GLU A 46 -13.88 9.70 4.64
C GLU A 46 -14.18 10.50 5.91
N LYS A 47 -13.52 10.14 7.02
CA LYS A 47 -13.68 10.84 8.29
C LYS A 47 -13.23 12.30 8.22
N TYR A 48 -12.12 12.58 7.53
CA TYR A 48 -11.64 13.95 7.32
C TYR A 48 -12.67 14.78 6.54
N ALA A 49 -13.21 14.24 5.44
CA ALA A 49 -14.22 14.92 4.63
C ALA A 49 -15.53 15.20 5.40
N GLU A 50 -15.98 14.24 6.24
CA GLU A 50 -17.14 14.42 7.10
C GLU A 50 -16.96 15.56 8.11
N THR A 51 -15.78 15.67 8.70
CA THR A 51 -15.49 16.69 9.73
C THR A 51 -15.08 18.04 9.14
N HIS A 52 -14.72 18.07 7.86
CA HIS A 52 -14.29 19.27 7.14
C HIS A 52 -15.08 19.49 5.85
N PRO A 53 -16.42 19.66 5.90
CA PRO A 53 -17.26 19.72 4.70
C PRO A 53 -16.92 20.89 3.76
N GLY A 54 -16.27 21.94 4.27
CA GLY A 54 -15.79 23.07 3.45
C GLY A 54 -14.45 22.80 2.74
N VAL A 55 -13.74 21.74 3.12
CA VAL A 55 -12.44 21.32 2.56
C VAL A 55 -12.60 20.07 1.69
N GLY A 56 -13.44 19.13 2.11
CA GLY A 56 -13.59 17.81 1.51
C GLY A 56 -12.44 16.88 1.87
N TYR A 57 -11.96 16.09 0.89
CA TYR A 57 -10.82 15.17 1.09
C TYR A 57 -9.50 15.93 1.23
N THR A 58 -8.52 15.36 1.94
CA THR A 58 -7.17 15.92 2.02
C THR A 58 -6.25 15.34 0.93
N CYS A 59 -5.21 16.09 0.58
CA CYS A 59 -4.15 15.64 -0.33
C CYS A 59 -2.89 15.23 0.42
N SER A 60 -2.98 15.00 1.72
CA SER A 60 -1.80 14.76 2.56
C SER A 60 -2.11 13.78 3.68
N ILE A 61 -1.33 12.72 3.76
CA ILE A 61 -1.39 11.76 4.87
C ILE A 61 -1.18 12.48 6.22
N SER A 62 -0.35 13.51 6.26
CA SER A 62 -0.05 14.24 7.50
C SER A 62 -1.24 15.05 8.04
N SER A 63 -2.25 15.34 7.21
CA SER A 63 -3.45 16.06 7.60
C SER A 63 -4.58 15.15 8.11
N LEU A 64 -4.44 13.84 7.93
CA LEU A 64 -5.42 12.87 8.38
C LEU A 64 -5.44 12.72 9.92
N PRO A 65 -6.59 12.39 10.53
CA PRO A 65 -6.72 12.21 11.97
C PRO A 65 -5.93 10.99 12.46
N SER A 66 -4.89 11.21 13.26
CA SER A 66 -4.04 10.15 13.80
C SER A 66 -4.44 9.68 15.20
N ASP A 67 -5.20 10.47 15.92
CA ASP A 67 -5.78 10.14 17.23
C ASP A 67 -6.82 9.03 17.14
N GLU A 68 -7.66 9.06 16.10
CA GLU A 68 -8.64 8.02 15.79
C GLU A 68 -8.03 6.85 15.00
N PHE A 69 -7.10 7.14 14.09
CA PHE A 69 -6.43 6.15 13.24
C PHE A 69 -4.92 6.05 13.55
N LYS A 70 -4.55 5.29 14.57
CA LYS A 70 -3.14 5.12 14.99
C LYS A 70 -2.18 4.70 13.88
N MET A 71 -2.68 3.98 12.86
CA MET A 71 -1.89 3.58 11.71
C MET A 71 -1.48 4.78 10.84
N VAL A 72 -2.29 5.85 10.80
CA VAL A 72 -1.98 7.08 10.06
C VAL A 72 -0.68 7.70 10.57
N GLU A 73 -0.44 7.68 11.89
CA GLU A 73 0.80 8.17 12.47
C GLU A 73 2.04 7.42 11.94
N GLN A 74 1.92 6.09 11.77
CA GLN A 74 2.99 5.25 11.24
C GLN A 74 3.23 5.48 9.74
N LEU A 75 2.25 6.05 9.03
CA LEU A 75 2.31 6.34 7.59
C LEU A 75 2.72 7.79 7.27
N ARG A 76 2.95 8.65 8.26
CA ARG A 76 3.29 10.07 8.05
C ARG A 76 4.55 10.29 7.23
N ASN A 77 5.52 9.37 7.29
CA ASN A 77 6.72 9.41 6.47
C ASN A 77 6.51 8.84 5.04
N GLY A 78 5.29 8.43 4.71
CA GLY A 78 4.94 7.89 3.39
C GLY A 78 5.41 6.47 3.12
N THR A 79 6.03 5.77 4.08
CA THR A 79 6.51 4.40 3.86
C THR A 79 6.18 3.47 5.02
N ARG A 80 5.82 2.22 4.71
CA ARG A 80 5.61 1.18 5.70
C ARG A 80 5.70 -0.20 5.04
N ASP A 81 6.35 -1.15 5.73
CA ASP A 81 6.37 -2.58 5.36
C ASP A 81 6.59 -2.82 3.86
N GLY A 82 7.64 -2.19 3.30
CA GLY A 82 8.03 -2.40 1.90
C GLY A 82 7.15 -1.69 0.87
N TYR A 83 6.28 -0.76 1.28
CA TYR A 83 5.44 0.08 0.41
C TYR A 83 5.65 1.56 0.64
N ALA A 84 5.53 2.33 -0.43
CA ALA A 84 5.41 3.79 -0.40
C ALA A 84 3.94 4.18 -0.65
N PHE A 85 3.41 5.03 0.22
CA PHE A 85 2.03 5.50 0.20
C PHE A 85 1.99 6.98 -0.19
N GLU A 86 1.07 7.31 -1.06
CA GLU A 86 0.88 8.68 -1.54
C GLU A 86 -0.60 8.98 -1.69
N ILE A 87 -1.01 10.15 -1.22
CA ILE A 87 -2.33 10.74 -1.49
C ILE A 87 -2.12 11.96 -2.38
N GLY A 88 -2.85 12.02 -3.47
CA GLY A 88 -2.77 13.12 -4.44
C GLY A 88 -4.05 13.21 -5.26
N GLY A 89 -3.96 13.79 -6.47
CA GLY A 89 -5.07 13.88 -7.39
C GLY A 89 -6.27 14.69 -6.89
N CYS A 90 -6.10 15.50 -5.85
CA CYS A 90 -7.15 16.35 -5.34
C CYS A 90 -7.50 17.40 -6.39
N GLN A 91 -8.74 17.38 -6.84
CA GLN A 91 -9.27 18.36 -7.77
C GLN A 91 -10.35 19.16 -7.05
N VAL A 92 -10.11 20.45 -6.92
CA VAL A 92 -11.16 21.41 -6.59
C VAL A 92 -12.00 21.55 -7.86
N ALA A 93 -13.26 21.10 -7.82
CA ALA A 93 -14.19 21.40 -8.90
C ALA A 93 -14.30 22.94 -9.03
N ALA A 94 -14.27 23.47 -10.26
CA ALA A 94 -14.24 24.91 -10.54
C ALA A 94 -15.42 25.69 -9.90
N SER A 95 -16.48 25.00 -9.48
CA SER A 95 -17.65 25.52 -8.78
C SER A 95 -17.75 25.12 -7.31
N ALA A 96 -16.85 24.26 -6.80
CA ALA A 96 -16.89 23.76 -5.43
C ALA A 96 -15.70 24.30 -4.64
N ARG A 97 -15.97 24.71 -3.38
CA ARG A 97 -14.93 25.16 -2.44
C ARG A 97 -14.22 24.01 -1.73
N SER A 98 -14.48 22.75 -2.12
CA SER A 98 -13.99 21.55 -1.46
C SER A 98 -13.42 20.55 -2.45
N ASN A 99 -12.43 19.77 -2.01
CA ASN A 99 -11.86 18.65 -2.77
C ASN A 99 -12.86 17.50 -2.81
N ALA A 100 -13.50 17.30 -3.97
CA ALA A 100 -14.47 16.22 -4.16
C ALA A 100 -13.83 14.88 -4.54
N LYS A 101 -12.53 14.86 -4.83
CA LYS A 101 -11.78 13.69 -5.29
C LYS A 101 -10.40 13.65 -4.65
N TYR A 102 -9.90 12.43 -4.45
CA TYR A 102 -8.52 12.14 -4.15
C TYR A 102 -8.09 10.86 -4.86
N GLN A 103 -6.82 10.61 -4.91
CA GLN A 103 -6.21 9.37 -5.38
C GLN A 103 -5.21 8.90 -4.34
N LEU A 104 -5.34 7.63 -3.93
CA LEU A 104 -4.46 6.98 -3.00
C LEU A 104 -3.72 5.84 -3.71
N THR A 105 -2.41 5.81 -3.60
CA THR A 105 -1.59 4.72 -4.11
C THR A 105 -0.68 4.15 -3.02
N ALA A 106 -0.51 2.84 -3.03
CA ALA A 106 0.48 2.08 -2.28
C ALA A 106 1.37 1.34 -3.28
N ARG A 107 2.55 1.90 -3.55
CA ARG A 107 3.50 1.37 -4.53
C ARG A 107 4.55 0.52 -3.82
N PRO A 108 4.82 -0.73 -4.28
CA PRO A 108 5.84 -1.56 -3.68
C PRO A 108 7.24 -0.98 -3.90
N LEU A 109 8.11 -1.13 -2.89
CA LEU A 109 9.52 -0.78 -2.97
C LEU A 109 10.38 -1.94 -3.49
N PHE A 110 9.81 -3.13 -3.58
CA PHE A 110 10.47 -4.34 -4.08
C PHE A 110 9.77 -4.86 -5.33
N LYS A 111 10.54 -5.39 -6.29
CA LYS A 111 10.01 -5.98 -7.52
C LYS A 111 9.19 -7.25 -7.25
N GLY A 112 8.19 -7.51 -8.08
CA GLY A 112 7.37 -8.71 -8.02
C GLY A 112 6.26 -8.67 -6.97
N MET A 113 5.95 -7.48 -6.45
CA MET A 113 4.81 -7.24 -5.55
C MET A 113 3.78 -6.34 -6.24
N PRO A 114 2.48 -6.54 -5.99
CA PRO A 114 1.43 -5.71 -6.56
C PRO A 114 1.42 -4.30 -5.96
N ALA A 115 0.94 -3.32 -6.72
CA ALA A 115 0.54 -2.02 -6.18
C ALA A 115 -0.93 -2.06 -5.78
N PHE A 116 -1.30 -1.24 -4.80
CA PHE A 116 -2.69 -1.03 -4.38
C PHE A 116 -3.08 0.43 -4.56
N CYS A 117 -4.36 0.66 -4.80
CA CYS A 117 -4.88 2.01 -4.94
C CYS A 117 -6.34 2.11 -4.52
N SER A 118 -6.78 3.32 -4.27
CA SER A 118 -8.18 3.67 -4.06
C SER A 118 -8.42 5.13 -4.42
N ASP A 119 -9.67 5.53 -4.43
CA ASP A 119 -10.11 6.90 -4.64
C ASP A 119 -11.37 7.19 -3.78
N GLN A 120 -12.06 8.29 -4.05
CA GLN A 120 -13.28 8.68 -3.35
C GLN A 120 -14.44 7.67 -3.44
N SER A 121 -14.34 6.63 -4.25
CA SER A 121 -15.30 5.52 -4.26
C SER A 121 -15.14 4.56 -3.07
N GLY A 122 -13.99 4.62 -2.38
CA GLY A 122 -13.64 3.70 -1.31
C GLY A 122 -13.27 2.29 -1.78
N VAL A 123 -13.34 2.02 -3.08
CA VAL A 123 -13.02 0.70 -3.64
C VAL A 123 -11.52 0.51 -3.72
N VAL A 124 -11.00 -0.51 -3.05
CA VAL A 124 -9.59 -0.90 -3.14
C VAL A 124 -9.37 -1.75 -4.38
N LYS A 125 -8.38 -1.37 -5.18
CA LYS A 125 -7.97 -2.05 -6.40
C LYS A 125 -6.50 -2.45 -6.30
N TYR A 126 -6.04 -3.30 -7.20
CA TYR A 126 -4.63 -3.67 -7.32
C TYR A 126 -4.16 -3.76 -8.76
N ASP A 127 -2.85 -3.57 -8.97
CA ASP A 127 -2.13 -3.84 -10.21
C ASP A 127 -1.00 -4.83 -9.92
N GLU A 128 -1.02 -6.00 -10.56
CA GLU A 128 -0.06 -7.08 -10.33
C GLU A 128 1.39 -6.68 -10.66
N ASN A 129 1.57 -5.71 -11.56
CA ASN A 129 2.88 -5.26 -12.00
C ASN A 129 3.51 -4.18 -11.10
N GLY A 130 2.83 -3.81 -10.01
CA GLY A 130 3.33 -2.86 -9.02
C GLY A 130 3.26 -1.39 -9.43
N SER A 131 2.41 -1.04 -10.41
CA SER A 131 2.26 0.33 -10.89
C SER A 131 1.07 1.04 -10.24
N GLY A 132 1.34 2.05 -9.40
CA GLY A 132 0.30 2.89 -8.79
C GLY A 132 -0.58 3.59 -9.83
N PRO A 133 -0.03 4.28 -10.85
CA PRO A 133 -0.82 4.90 -11.90
C PRO A 133 -1.71 3.93 -12.67
N LYS A 134 -1.21 2.75 -13.04
CA LYS A 134 -2.02 1.72 -13.72
C LYS A 134 -3.11 1.16 -12.81
N CYS A 135 -2.82 1.02 -11.52
CA CYS A 135 -3.83 0.62 -10.55
C CYS A 135 -5.01 1.59 -10.52
N LEU A 136 -4.77 2.90 -10.52
CA LEU A 136 -5.82 3.92 -10.56
C LEU A 136 -6.62 3.89 -11.86
N GLU A 137 -5.95 3.69 -13.00
CA GLU A 137 -6.55 3.70 -14.34
C GLU A 137 -7.37 2.44 -14.62
N SER A 138 -6.81 1.27 -14.36
CA SER A 138 -7.35 -0.03 -14.79
C SER A 138 -7.16 -1.18 -13.79
N GLY A 139 -6.92 -0.86 -12.52
CA GLY A 139 -6.72 -1.86 -11.47
C GLY A 139 -7.97 -2.74 -11.28
N VAL A 140 -7.73 -3.97 -10.85
CA VAL A 140 -8.77 -4.94 -10.52
C VAL A 140 -9.22 -4.73 -9.08
N SER A 141 -10.53 -4.65 -8.84
CA SER A 141 -11.11 -4.57 -7.49
C SER A 141 -11.09 -5.94 -6.78
N PHE A 142 -10.97 -5.90 -5.46
CA PHE A 142 -11.12 -7.09 -4.60
C PHE A 142 -12.56 -7.51 -4.47
#